data_76e71cdb07f1ff7c246ea5fa9b28a3df
#
_entry.id   76e71cdb07f1ff7c246ea5fa9b28a3df
#
_cell.length_a   1.000
_cell.length_b   1.000
_cell.length_c   1.000
_cell.angle_alpha   90.00
_cell.angle_beta   90.00
_cell.angle_gamma   90.00
#
_symmetry.space_group_name_H-M   'P 1'
#
loop_
_entity.id
_entity.type
_entity.pdbx_description
1 polymer ?
#
loop_
_entity_poly.entity_id
_entity_poly.type
_entity_poly.pdbx_seq_one_letter_code
_entity_poly.pdbx_strand_id
1 'polypeptide(L)'
;VMVRAGDLFGDGVNIAARLQTLARAGGLCVSGVTYDQVRKILPLSFTDLGAQAVKNIEEPVRAYQVEVRGMKAPSAAKDGLPPVDSKPPILPDKPSIAVLPFQNMSGDPEQEYFSDGMVEDITTALSRFKSLFVIARNSSFTYKGKAIDIKQVGHELGVRYVLEGSVRKSGGRVRITGQLIEASTGAHLWADKFDGALEEVFDLQDGIT
;
A
#
# COMPACT_ATOMS: atom_id res chain seq x y z
N VAL A 1 1.50 24.59 6.33
CA VAL A 1 1.01 23.60 5.35
C VAL A 1 0.14 24.34 4.34
N MET A 2 0.48 24.25 3.06
CA MET A 2 -0.35 24.76 1.96
C MET A 2 -1.04 23.58 1.28
N VAL A 3 -2.32 23.77 0.91
CA VAL A 3 -3.09 22.83 0.10
C VAL A 3 -3.15 23.38 -1.33
N ARG A 4 -2.68 22.62 -2.31
CA ARG A 4 -2.75 22.98 -3.73
C ARG A 4 -3.14 21.75 -4.55
N ALA A 5 -4.22 21.86 -5.30
CA ALA A 5 -4.77 20.77 -6.13
C ALA A 5 -5.01 19.44 -5.37
N GLY A 6 -5.41 19.51 -4.07
CA GLY A 6 -5.64 18.33 -3.24
C GLY A 6 -4.41 17.80 -2.49
N ASP A 7 -3.21 18.28 -2.83
CA ASP A 7 -1.97 17.87 -2.16
C ASP A 7 -1.57 18.82 -1.03
N LEU A 8 -0.91 18.26 -0.02
CA LEU A 8 -0.37 18.99 1.12
C LEU A 8 1.11 19.30 0.88
N PHE A 9 1.44 20.60 0.91
CA PHE A 9 2.82 21.10 0.76
C PHE A 9 3.28 21.86 2.00
N GLY A 10 4.57 21.82 2.26
CA GLY A 10 5.26 22.58 3.30
C GLY A 10 6.31 21.75 4.02
N ASP A 11 7.20 22.44 4.74
CA ASP A 11 8.34 21.82 5.43
C ASP A 11 7.92 20.71 6.39
N GLY A 12 6.80 20.88 7.09
CA GLY A 12 6.27 19.85 7.99
C GLY A 12 5.86 18.55 7.27
N VAL A 13 5.33 18.65 6.04
CA VAL A 13 4.97 17.49 5.22
C VAL A 13 6.23 16.79 4.72
N ASN A 14 7.22 17.56 4.28
CA ASN A 14 8.50 17.03 3.83
C ASN A 14 9.23 16.32 4.98
N ILE A 15 9.25 16.92 6.17
CA ILE A 15 9.82 16.30 7.38
C ILE A 15 9.09 14.99 7.70
N ALA A 16 7.75 14.98 7.72
CA ALA A 16 6.96 13.79 8.01
C ALA A 16 7.26 12.64 7.03
N ALA A 17 7.33 12.93 5.72
CA ALA A 17 7.67 11.94 4.69
C ALA A 17 9.08 11.35 4.90
N ARG A 18 10.03 12.11 5.42
CA ARG A 18 11.39 11.62 5.71
C ARG A 18 11.46 10.85 7.02
N LEU A 19 10.70 11.26 8.05
CA LEU A 19 10.64 10.55 9.32
C LEU A 19 9.96 9.17 9.18
N GLN A 20 9.10 8.99 8.18
CA GLN A 20 8.51 7.69 7.87
C GLN A 20 9.58 6.61 7.62
N THR A 21 10.71 6.95 7.00
CA THR A 21 11.81 6.00 6.75
C THR A 21 12.57 5.59 8.01
N LEU A 22 12.45 6.35 9.09
CA LEU A 22 13.06 6.06 10.39
C LEU A 22 12.12 5.27 11.31
N ALA A 23 10.84 5.24 10.99
CA ALA A 23 9.87 4.46 11.74
C ALA A 23 10.10 2.95 11.52
N ARG A 24 10.04 2.17 12.60
CA ARG A 24 10.02 0.70 12.49
C ARG A 24 8.74 0.26 11.80
N ALA A 25 8.76 -0.91 11.18
CA ALA A 25 7.55 -1.51 10.59
C ALA A 25 6.40 -1.55 11.62
N GLY A 26 5.26 -0.97 11.28
CA GLY A 26 4.11 -0.82 12.18
C GLY A 26 4.27 0.23 13.27
N GLY A 27 5.39 0.96 13.31
CA GLY A 27 5.65 2.04 14.26
C GLY A 27 5.34 3.43 13.70
N LEU A 28 5.42 4.42 14.56
CA LEU A 28 5.24 5.83 14.23
C LEU A 28 6.46 6.61 14.69
N CYS A 29 6.95 7.53 13.84
CA CYS A 29 8.02 8.46 14.17
C CYS A 29 7.52 9.90 14.01
N VAL A 30 7.84 10.75 14.99
CA VAL A 30 7.42 12.16 15.01
C VAL A 30 8.63 13.09 15.16
N SER A 31 8.52 14.32 14.65
CA SER A 31 9.53 15.34 14.86
C SER A 31 9.53 15.87 16.29
N GLY A 32 10.63 16.51 16.71
CA GLY A 32 10.72 17.17 18.01
C GLY A 32 9.63 18.20 18.25
N VAL A 33 9.28 18.98 17.21
CA VAL A 33 8.18 19.96 17.29
C VAL A 33 6.85 19.28 17.55
N THR A 34 6.56 18.19 16.85
CA THR A 34 5.33 17.42 17.09
C THR A 34 5.34 16.77 18.46
N TYR A 35 6.47 16.18 18.88
CA TYR A 35 6.64 15.61 20.21
C TYR A 35 6.31 16.60 21.32
N ASP A 36 6.83 17.83 21.25
CA ASP A 36 6.57 18.86 22.28
C ASP A 36 5.10 19.24 22.40
N GLN A 37 4.35 19.17 21.29
CA GLN A 37 2.91 19.44 21.27
C GLN A 37 2.09 18.28 21.87
N VAL A 38 2.44 17.03 21.55
CA VAL A 38 1.58 15.88 21.88
C VAL A 38 1.95 15.19 23.19
N ARG A 39 3.18 15.30 23.69
CA ARG A 39 3.66 14.58 24.89
C ARG A 39 2.86 14.81 26.17
N LYS A 40 2.21 15.99 26.27
CA LYS A 40 1.39 16.36 27.42
C LYS A 40 -0.08 15.98 27.25
N ILE A 41 -0.52 15.71 26.03
CA ILE A 41 -1.93 15.49 25.66
C ILE A 41 -2.21 13.99 25.50
N LEU A 42 -1.25 13.27 24.92
CA LEU A 42 -1.41 11.85 24.61
C LEU A 42 -0.62 10.99 25.61
N PRO A 43 -1.25 9.95 26.20
CA PRO A 43 -0.59 9.02 27.13
C PRO A 43 0.24 7.98 26.36
N LEU A 44 1.18 8.43 25.55
CA LEU A 44 2.06 7.60 24.75
C LEU A 44 3.49 7.64 25.31
N SER A 45 4.22 6.57 25.12
CA SER A 45 5.66 6.53 25.41
C SER A 45 6.46 6.92 24.16
N PHE A 46 7.53 7.68 24.36
CA PHE A 46 8.36 8.19 23.28
C PHE A 46 9.83 7.83 23.57
N THR A 47 10.49 7.27 22.56
CA THR A 47 11.95 7.03 22.60
C THR A 47 12.63 8.06 21.72
N ASP A 48 13.58 8.82 22.30
CA ASP A 48 14.37 9.81 21.58
C ASP A 48 15.36 9.12 20.63
N LEU A 49 15.28 9.39 19.34
CA LEU A 49 16.20 8.90 18.31
C LEU A 49 17.35 9.88 18.05
N GLY A 50 17.36 11.04 18.74
CA GLY A 50 18.34 12.09 18.53
C GLY A 50 18.10 12.91 17.27
N ALA A 51 19.12 13.71 16.91
CA ALA A 51 19.13 14.52 15.70
C ALA A 51 19.43 13.62 14.48
N GLN A 52 18.52 13.56 13.54
CA GLN A 52 18.60 12.74 12.33
C GLN A 52 18.89 13.63 11.13
N ALA A 53 19.94 13.32 10.38
CA ALA A 53 20.20 13.94 9.08
C ALA A 53 19.23 13.34 8.05
N VAL A 54 18.33 14.15 7.53
CA VAL A 54 17.32 13.69 6.56
C VAL A 54 17.55 14.36 5.20
N LYS A 55 17.37 13.58 4.13
CA LYS A 55 17.68 14.02 2.76
C LYS A 55 16.91 15.30 2.39
N ASN A 56 17.59 16.28 1.83
CA ASN A 56 17.07 17.60 1.40
C ASN A 56 16.53 18.49 2.53
N ILE A 57 17.02 18.31 3.76
CA ILE A 57 16.77 19.23 4.88
C ILE A 57 18.14 19.58 5.45
N GLU A 58 18.49 20.88 5.45
CA GLU A 58 19.83 21.35 5.83
C GLU A 58 20.11 21.14 7.31
N GLU A 59 19.12 21.31 8.17
CA GLU A 59 19.27 21.13 9.61
C GLU A 59 18.83 19.74 10.07
N PRO A 60 19.61 19.07 10.95
CA PRO A 60 19.20 17.79 11.51
C PRO A 60 17.88 17.90 12.27
N VAL A 61 16.94 17.02 11.96
CA VAL A 61 15.62 16.97 12.60
C VAL A 61 15.66 16.03 13.79
N ARG A 62 15.35 16.53 14.99
CA ARG A 62 15.19 15.67 16.16
C ARG A 62 13.96 14.81 16.00
N ALA A 63 14.11 13.51 16.15
CA ALA A 63 13.08 12.51 15.89
C ALA A 63 12.78 11.68 17.14
N TYR A 64 11.52 11.29 17.29
CA TYR A 64 11.04 10.46 18.39
C TYR A 64 10.23 9.30 17.85
N GLN A 65 10.57 8.08 18.28
CA GLN A 65 9.78 6.89 18.06
C GLN A 65 8.61 6.88 19.04
N VAL A 66 7.40 6.66 18.56
CA VAL A 66 6.21 6.51 19.42
C VAL A 66 5.99 5.03 19.72
N GLU A 67 5.87 4.70 21.02
CA GLU A 67 5.52 3.38 21.47
C GLU A 67 4.01 3.33 21.77
N VAL A 68 3.28 2.58 20.96
CA VAL A 68 1.86 2.32 21.21
C VAL A 68 1.74 1.16 22.18
N ARG A 69 1.16 1.40 23.36
CA ARG A 69 0.94 0.34 24.37
C ARG A 69 0.12 -0.80 23.76
N GLY A 70 0.73 -1.98 23.71
CA GLY A 70 0.13 -3.20 23.17
C GLY A 70 0.94 -3.85 22.04
N MET A 71 1.89 -3.16 21.44
CA MET A 71 2.87 -3.75 20.54
C MET A 71 4.18 -3.98 21.30
N LYS A 72 4.45 -5.22 21.69
CA LYS A 72 5.76 -5.62 22.20
C LYS A 72 6.77 -5.45 21.07
N ALA A 73 7.65 -4.43 21.20
CA ALA A 73 8.79 -4.29 20.30
C ALA A 73 9.72 -5.51 20.44
N PRO A 74 10.20 -6.10 19.35
CA PRO A 74 11.32 -7.01 19.43
C PRO A 74 12.55 -6.21 19.91
N SER A 75 13.16 -6.68 21.00
CA SER A 75 14.38 -6.11 21.61
C SER A 75 15.49 -5.98 20.58
N ALA A 76 16.15 -4.83 20.55
CA ALA A 76 17.29 -4.54 19.70
C ALA A 76 18.45 -5.52 20.02
N ALA A 77 18.75 -6.42 19.10
CA ALA A 77 20.04 -7.11 19.03
C ALA A 77 20.90 -6.39 18.00
N LYS A 78 22.12 -6.07 18.41
CA LYS A 78 23.18 -5.51 17.58
C LYS A 78 23.64 -6.54 16.55
N ASP A 79 24.01 -6.06 15.36
CA ASP A 79 24.81 -6.73 14.34
C ASP A 79 24.21 -7.97 13.66
N GLY A 80 23.92 -7.79 12.37
CA GLY A 80 23.50 -8.82 11.43
C GLY A 80 22.00 -8.69 11.08
N LEU A 81 21.72 -8.61 9.80
CA LEU A 81 20.36 -8.80 9.30
C LEU A 81 19.77 -10.05 9.95
N PRO A 82 18.70 -9.95 10.77
CA PRO A 82 18.06 -11.17 11.27
C PRO A 82 17.52 -11.92 10.06
N PRO A 83 17.57 -13.26 10.05
CA PRO A 83 16.81 -14.03 9.07
C PRO A 83 15.36 -13.51 9.15
N VAL A 84 14.79 -13.21 8.00
CA VAL A 84 13.38 -12.85 7.88
C VAL A 84 12.61 -14.03 8.45
N ASP A 85 12.19 -13.92 9.71
CA ASP A 85 11.26 -14.90 10.29
C ASP A 85 9.99 -14.78 9.44
N SER A 86 9.86 -15.74 8.55
CA SER A 86 8.86 -15.84 7.50
C SER A 86 7.47 -16.18 8.04
N LYS A 87 7.12 -15.65 9.20
CA LYS A 87 5.77 -15.80 9.71
C LYS A 87 4.89 -14.71 9.10
N PRO A 88 3.90 -15.06 8.27
CA PRO A 88 3.03 -14.07 7.67
C PRO A 88 2.36 -13.21 8.75
N PRO A 89 2.09 -11.94 8.48
CA PRO A 89 1.38 -11.09 9.43
C PRO A 89 0.05 -11.73 9.78
N ILE A 90 -0.25 -11.82 11.09
CA ILE A 90 -1.54 -12.33 11.57
C ILE A 90 -2.59 -11.27 11.22
N LEU A 91 -3.31 -11.51 10.14
CA LEU A 91 -4.44 -10.67 9.75
C LEU A 91 -5.66 -10.97 10.62
N PRO A 92 -6.60 -10.01 10.73
CA PRO A 92 -7.90 -10.25 11.35
C PRO A 92 -8.56 -11.49 10.73
N ASP A 93 -9.39 -12.19 11.51
CA ASP A 93 -10.12 -13.41 11.12
C ASP A 93 -11.21 -13.15 10.04
N LYS A 94 -10.96 -12.16 9.19
CA LYS A 94 -11.81 -11.75 8.06
C LYS A 94 -11.17 -12.20 6.76
N PRO A 95 -11.97 -12.50 5.73
CA PRO A 95 -11.45 -12.67 4.38
C PRO A 95 -10.59 -11.48 3.99
N SER A 96 -9.40 -11.73 3.48
CA SER A 96 -8.43 -10.69 3.15
C SER A 96 -8.05 -10.77 1.67
N ILE A 97 -7.92 -9.61 1.02
CA ILE A 97 -7.63 -9.50 -0.40
C ILE A 97 -6.59 -8.42 -0.69
N ALA A 98 -5.72 -8.73 -1.63
CA ALA A 98 -4.84 -7.76 -2.29
C ALA A 98 -5.23 -7.63 -3.76
N VAL A 99 -5.35 -6.40 -4.25
CA VAL A 99 -5.54 -6.11 -5.67
C VAL A 99 -4.17 -5.75 -6.24
N LEU A 100 -3.64 -6.59 -7.14
CA LEU A 100 -2.36 -6.33 -7.78
C LEU A 100 -2.50 -5.32 -8.93
N PRO A 101 -1.42 -4.62 -9.29
CA PRO A 101 -1.40 -3.78 -10.49
C PRO A 101 -1.77 -4.58 -11.72
N PHE A 102 -2.76 -4.09 -12.48
CA PHE A 102 -3.17 -4.74 -13.72
C PHE A 102 -2.10 -4.54 -14.80
N GLN A 103 -1.84 -5.58 -15.57
CA GLN A 103 -0.86 -5.53 -16.65
C GLN A 103 -1.42 -4.76 -17.84
N ASN A 104 -0.70 -3.73 -18.27
CA ASN A 104 -1.00 -3.05 -19.53
C ASN A 104 -0.47 -3.89 -20.71
N MET A 105 -1.37 -4.50 -21.45
CA MET A 105 -1.08 -5.32 -22.64
C MET A 105 -1.32 -4.57 -23.95
N SER A 106 -1.50 -3.24 -23.92
CA SER A 106 -1.79 -2.42 -25.10
C SER A 106 -0.54 -2.01 -25.87
N GLY A 107 0.64 -2.07 -25.25
CA GLY A 107 1.87 -1.52 -25.80
C GLY A 107 1.95 0.02 -25.80
N ASP A 108 0.94 0.70 -25.25
CA ASP A 108 0.83 2.14 -25.14
C ASP A 108 1.06 2.57 -23.68
N PRO A 109 2.13 3.33 -23.38
CA PRO A 109 2.44 3.77 -22.02
C PRO A 109 1.34 4.64 -21.38
N GLU A 110 0.55 5.38 -22.19
CA GLU A 110 -0.54 6.21 -21.68
C GLU A 110 -1.66 5.36 -21.04
N GLN A 111 -1.79 4.10 -21.43
CA GLN A 111 -2.74 3.16 -20.85
C GLN A 111 -2.29 2.62 -19.46
N GLU A 112 -1.06 2.90 -19.06
CA GLU A 112 -0.56 2.57 -17.71
C GLU A 112 -1.34 3.32 -16.64
N TYR A 113 -1.59 4.62 -16.87
CA TYR A 113 -2.38 5.44 -15.96
C TYR A 113 -3.82 4.90 -15.80
N PHE A 114 -4.42 4.47 -16.92
CA PHE A 114 -5.76 3.89 -16.90
C PHE A 114 -5.80 2.56 -16.10
N SER A 115 -4.83 1.69 -16.31
CA SER A 115 -4.71 0.43 -15.58
C SER A 115 -4.54 0.65 -14.08
N ASP A 116 -3.73 1.64 -13.69
CA ASP A 116 -3.48 2.01 -12.29
C ASP A 116 -4.73 2.61 -11.62
N GLY A 117 -5.47 3.47 -12.34
CA GLY A 117 -6.73 4.07 -11.88
C GLY A 117 -7.78 3.00 -11.59
N MET A 118 -7.93 2.02 -12.49
CA MET A 118 -8.85 0.91 -12.30
C MET A 118 -8.55 0.10 -11.03
N VAL A 119 -7.29 -0.19 -10.74
CA VAL A 119 -6.89 -0.87 -9.50
C VAL A 119 -7.25 -0.05 -8.27
N GLU A 120 -7.13 1.28 -8.35
CA GLU A 120 -7.51 2.19 -7.28
C GLU A 120 -9.03 2.17 -7.03
N ASP A 121 -9.83 2.23 -8.09
CA ASP A 121 -11.29 2.18 -8.00
C ASP A 121 -11.77 0.85 -7.42
N ILE A 122 -11.25 -0.27 -7.92
CA ILE A 122 -11.56 -1.61 -7.39
C ILE A 122 -11.18 -1.70 -5.91
N THR A 123 -9.98 -1.25 -5.54
CA THR A 123 -9.51 -1.28 -4.13
C THR A 123 -10.44 -0.44 -3.25
N THR A 124 -10.85 0.73 -3.74
CA THR A 124 -11.77 1.63 -3.03
C THR A 124 -13.14 1.01 -2.84
N ALA A 125 -13.69 0.40 -3.90
CA ALA A 125 -15.00 -0.25 -3.83
C ALA A 125 -14.99 -1.46 -2.88
N LEU A 126 -13.97 -2.32 -2.97
CA LEU A 126 -13.81 -3.46 -2.06
C LEU A 126 -13.67 -3.01 -0.61
N SER A 127 -13.02 -1.86 -0.35
CA SER A 127 -12.85 -1.31 1.00
C SER A 127 -14.15 -0.88 1.67
N ARG A 128 -15.24 -0.70 0.93
CA ARG A 128 -16.57 -0.42 1.48
C ARG A 128 -17.20 -1.63 2.19
N PHE A 129 -16.75 -2.84 1.87
CA PHE A 129 -17.24 -4.06 2.52
C PHE A 129 -16.55 -4.28 3.86
N LYS A 130 -17.24 -3.98 4.96
CA LYS A 130 -16.69 -4.10 6.34
C LYS A 130 -16.29 -5.53 6.72
N SER A 131 -16.83 -6.53 6.04
CA SER A 131 -16.50 -7.95 6.22
C SER A 131 -15.21 -8.38 5.52
N LEU A 132 -14.66 -7.55 4.64
CA LEU A 132 -13.47 -7.82 3.86
C LEU A 132 -12.30 -6.96 4.38
N PHE A 133 -11.12 -7.56 4.51
CA PHE A 133 -9.88 -6.84 4.79
C PHE A 133 -9.15 -6.61 3.47
N VAL A 134 -9.04 -5.36 3.05
CA VAL A 134 -8.41 -4.98 1.79
C VAL A 134 -7.04 -4.37 2.06
N ILE A 135 -6.01 -4.91 1.40
CA ILE A 135 -4.64 -4.38 1.49
C ILE A 135 -4.57 -3.02 0.78
N ALA A 136 -3.83 -2.10 1.41
CA ALA A 136 -3.61 -0.78 0.84
C ALA A 136 -2.92 -0.86 -0.53
N ARG A 137 -3.37 -0.05 -1.49
CA ARG A 137 -2.85 0.02 -2.86
C ARG A 137 -1.31 0.10 -2.90
N ASN A 138 -0.70 0.96 -2.11
CA ASN A 138 0.76 1.14 -2.12
C ASN A 138 1.53 -0.14 -1.79
N SER A 139 1.00 -1.01 -0.94
CA SER A 139 1.61 -2.30 -0.62
C SER A 139 1.54 -3.25 -1.82
N SER A 140 0.41 -3.30 -2.51
CA SER A 140 0.26 -4.12 -3.73
C SER A 140 1.10 -3.59 -4.89
N PHE A 141 1.28 -2.28 -5.00
CA PHE A 141 2.05 -1.65 -6.08
C PHE A 141 3.57 -1.87 -5.99
N THR A 142 4.09 -2.37 -4.87
CA THR A 142 5.49 -2.83 -4.79
C THR A 142 5.79 -3.98 -5.74
N TYR A 143 4.75 -4.66 -6.22
CA TYR A 143 4.84 -5.77 -7.19
C TYR A 143 4.69 -5.34 -8.66
N LYS A 144 4.47 -4.05 -8.93
CA LYS A 144 4.28 -3.56 -10.30
C LYS A 144 5.47 -3.88 -11.20
N GLY A 145 5.19 -4.46 -12.37
CA GLY A 145 6.20 -4.83 -13.36
C GLY A 145 7.07 -6.04 -12.99
N LYS A 146 6.77 -6.73 -11.91
CA LYS A 146 7.49 -7.94 -11.49
C LYS A 146 6.74 -9.20 -11.89
N ALA A 147 7.45 -10.22 -12.34
CA ALA A 147 6.91 -11.57 -12.44
C ALA A 147 6.97 -12.20 -11.03
N ILE A 148 5.81 -12.42 -10.43
CA ILE A 148 5.69 -12.89 -9.05
C ILE A 148 4.80 -14.13 -8.95
N ASP A 149 5.14 -15.00 -8.01
CA ASP A 149 4.28 -16.11 -7.63
C ASP A 149 3.19 -15.60 -6.68
N ILE A 150 1.92 -15.87 -7.01
CA ILE A 150 0.77 -15.47 -6.21
C ILE A 150 0.82 -16.05 -4.79
N LYS A 151 1.40 -17.24 -4.60
CA LYS A 151 1.59 -17.82 -3.27
C LYS A 151 2.57 -17.01 -2.44
N GLN A 152 3.63 -16.51 -3.08
CA GLN A 152 4.59 -15.61 -2.42
C GLN A 152 3.93 -14.29 -2.04
N VAL A 153 3.16 -13.67 -2.93
CA VAL A 153 2.40 -12.45 -2.63
C VAL A 153 1.46 -12.66 -1.45
N GLY A 154 0.71 -13.75 -1.47
CA GLY A 154 -0.21 -14.12 -0.39
C GLY A 154 0.50 -14.24 0.96
N HIS A 155 1.68 -14.85 0.97
CA HIS A 155 2.50 -14.99 2.16
C HIS A 155 3.08 -13.65 2.64
N GLU A 156 3.65 -12.85 1.74
CA GLU A 156 4.29 -11.57 2.08
C GLU A 156 3.29 -10.51 2.56
N LEU A 157 2.12 -10.42 1.92
CA LEU A 157 1.03 -9.52 2.30
C LEU A 157 0.10 -10.11 3.37
N GLY A 158 0.23 -11.41 3.65
CA GLY A 158 -0.62 -12.14 4.59
C GLY A 158 -2.08 -12.25 4.13
N VAL A 159 -2.37 -12.21 2.84
CA VAL A 159 -3.75 -12.24 2.31
C VAL A 159 -4.18 -13.63 1.87
N ARG A 160 -5.48 -13.89 2.02
CA ARG A 160 -6.09 -15.13 1.56
C ARG A 160 -6.39 -15.11 0.06
N TYR A 161 -6.75 -13.95 -0.48
CA TYR A 161 -7.13 -13.79 -1.87
C TYR A 161 -6.28 -12.74 -2.56
N VAL A 162 -6.02 -12.96 -3.83
CA VAL A 162 -5.35 -12.00 -4.71
C VAL A 162 -6.21 -11.80 -5.95
N LEU A 163 -6.50 -10.54 -6.27
CA LEU A 163 -7.10 -10.14 -7.53
C LEU A 163 -5.99 -9.62 -8.44
N GLU A 164 -5.83 -10.22 -9.59
CA GLU A 164 -4.93 -9.76 -10.64
C GLU A 164 -5.69 -9.55 -11.95
N GLY A 165 -5.11 -8.83 -12.89
CA GLY A 165 -5.76 -8.59 -14.16
C GLY A 165 -4.87 -7.98 -15.21
N SER A 166 -5.47 -7.76 -16.37
CA SER A 166 -4.83 -7.08 -17.48
C SER A 166 -5.79 -6.18 -18.23
N VAL A 167 -5.23 -5.13 -18.83
CA VAL A 167 -5.94 -4.19 -19.69
C VAL A 167 -5.32 -4.24 -21.08
N ARG A 168 -6.15 -4.37 -22.09
CA ARG A 168 -5.76 -4.30 -23.51
C ARG A 168 -6.64 -3.31 -24.24
N LYS A 169 -6.03 -2.34 -24.90
CA LYS A 169 -6.70 -1.42 -25.81
C LYS A 169 -6.32 -1.76 -27.25
N SER A 170 -7.30 -1.82 -28.12
CA SER A 170 -7.08 -2.02 -29.56
C SER A 170 -8.26 -1.44 -30.34
N GLY A 171 -7.99 -0.57 -31.32
CA GLY A 171 -9.00 -0.08 -32.28
C GLY A 171 -10.20 0.61 -31.62
N GLY A 172 -10.00 1.41 -30.56
CA GLY A 172 -11.10 2.12 -29.84
C GLY A 172 -11.89 1.24 -28.87
N ARG A 173 -11.49 -0.02 -28.67
CA ARG A 173 -12.09 -0.93 -27.69
C ARG A 173 -11.11 -1.23 -26.57
N VAL A 174 -11.63 -1.37 -25.36
CA VAL A 174 -10.90 -1.80 -24.17
C VAL A 174 -11.39 -3.17 -23.75
N ARG A 175 -10.46 -4.07 -23.48
CA ARG A 175 -10.72 -5.35 -22.84
C ARG A 175 -10.01 -5.39 -21.51
N ILE A 176 -10.75 -5.71 -20.46
CA ILE A 176 -10.25 -5.90 -19.11
C ILE A 176 -10.46 -7.36 -18.75
N THR A 177 -9.44 -8.01 -18.22
CA THR A 177 -9.55 -9.36 -17.68
C THR A 177 -9.24 -9.29 -16.19
N GLY A 178 -10.10 -9.87 -15.37
CA GLY A 178 -9.88 -10.00 -13.93
C GLY A 178 -9.86 -11.46 -13.51
N GLN A 179 -9.05 -11.81 -12.51
CA GLN A 179 -8.93 -13.15 -11.97
C GLN A 179 -8.78 -13.07 -10.45
N LEU A 180 -9.64 -13.79 -9.73
CA LEU A 180 -9.55 -13.94 -8.27
C LEU A 180 -8.91 -15.30 -7.97
N ILE A 181 -7.83 -15.27 -7.20
CA ILE A 181 -7.01 -16.43 -6.91
C ILE A 181 -6.93 -16.65 -5.41
N GLU A 182 -7.08 -17.88 -4.96
CA GLU A 182 -6.75 -18.25 -3.58
C GLU A 182 -5.24 -18.34 -3.43
N ALA A 183 -4.66 -17.45 -2.62
CA ALA A 183 -3.22 -17.27 -2.54
C ALA A 183 -2.47 -18.50 -1.99
N SER A 184 -3.10 -19.26 -1.09
CA SER A 184 -2.49 -20.44 -0.48
C SER A 184 -2.27 -21.60 -1.46
N THR A 185 -3.23 -21.78 -2.37
CA THR A 185 -3.25 -22.90 -3.34
C THR A 185 -2.81 -22.49 -4.73
N GLY A 186 -3.02 -21.22 -5.10
CA GLY A 186 -2.89 -20.71 -6.45
C GLY A 186 -4.10 -21.07 -7.33
N ALA A 187 -5.21 -21.54 -6.73
CA ALA A 187 -6.41 -21.91 -7.45
C ALA A 187 -7.19 -20.67 -7.89
N HIS A 188 -7.60 -20.63 -9.16
CA HIS A 188 -8.49 -19.61 -9.68
C HIS A 188 -9.91 -19.88 -9.15
N LEU A 189 -10.44 -18.93 -8.40
CA LEU A 189 -11.82 -18.98 -7.88
C LEU A 189 -12.80 -18.36 -8.86
N TRP A 190 -12.37 -17.36 -9.59
CA TRP A 190 -13.14 -16.65 -10.57
C TRP A 190 -12.21 -16.02 -11.62
N ALA A 191 -12.66 -16.00 -12.86
CA ALA A 191 -12.05 -15.26 -13.94
C ALA A 191 -13.11 -14.78 -14.91
N ASP A 192 -13.03 -13.52 -15.32
CA ASP A 192 -13.95 -12.96 -16.31
C ASP A 192 -13.25 -11.90 -17.17
N LYS A 193 -13.91 -11.54 -18.24
CA LYS A 193 -13.46 -10.52 -19.19
C LYS A 193 -14.58 -9.54 -19.50
N PHE A 194 -14.26 -8.28 -19.53
CA PHE A 194 -15.16 -7.18 -19.82
C PHE A 194 -14.67 -6.47 -21.08
N ASP A 195 -15.54 -6.31 -22.05
CA ASP A 195 -15.27 -5.64 -23.33
C ASP A 195 -16.18 -4.41 -23.47
N GLY A 196 -15.62 -3.24 -23.77
CA GLY A 196 -16.38 -2.03 -24.01
C GLY A 196 -15.72 -1.07 -24.98
N ALA A 197 -16.46 -0.07 -25.41
CA ALA A 197 -15.92 1.03 -26.20
C ALA A 197 -15.11 1.97 -25.28
N LEU A 198 -14.08 2.61 -25.80
CA LEU A 198 -13.25 3.53 -25.03
C LEU A 198 -14.06 4.72 -24.49
N GLU A 199 -15.12 5.11 -25.17
CA GLU A 199 -16.04 6.19 -24.81
C GLU A 199 -16.92 5.84 -23.60
N GLU A 200 -17.07 4.53 -23.33
CA GLU A 200 -17.87 3.97 -22.22
C GLU A 200 -16.99 3.43 -21.08
N VAL A 201 -15.72 3.87 -21.04
CA VAL A 201 -14.73 3.35 -20.09
C VAL A 201 -15.15 3.51 -18.63
N PHE A 202 -15.81 4.61 -18.28
CA PHE A 202 -16.30 4.84 -16.93
C PHE A 202 -17.47 3.88 -16.56
N ASP A 203 -18.33 3.57 -17.52
CA ASP A 203 -19.40 2.58 -17.33
C ASP A 203 -18.84 1.17 -17.16
N LEU A 204 -17.71 0.86 -17.82
CA LEU A 204 -16.98 -0.38 -17.64
C LEU A 204 -16.33 -0.48 -16.25
N GLN A 205 -15.76 0.61 -15.74
CA GLN A 205 -15.21 0.66 -14.38
C GLN A 205 -16.31 0.38 -13.35
N ASP A 206 -17.47 0.98 -13.51
CA ASP A 206 -18.63 0.77 -12.61
C ASP A 206 -19.16 -0.67 -12.65
N GLY A 207 -19.07 -1.35 -13.79
CA GLY A 207 -19.50 -2.74 -13.95
C GLY A 207 -18.58 -3.79 -13.33
N ILE A 208 -17.30 -3.41 -13.06
CA ILE A 208 -16.28 -4.29 -12.45
C ILE A 208 -16.24 -4.11 -10.93
N THR A 209 -16.71 -2.97 -10.43
CA THR A 209 -16.70 -2.58 -9.01
C THR A 209 -17.98 -2.96 -8.32
#